data_4e6fa1fa370811e52048652e70664f87
#
_entry.id   4e6fa1fa370811e52048652e70664f87
#
_cell.length_a   1.000
_cell.length_b   1.000
_cell.length_c   1.000
_cell.angle_alpha   90.00
_cell.angle_beta   90.00
_cell.angle_gamma   90.00
#
_symmetry.space_group_name_H-M   'P 1'
#
loop_
_entity.id
_entity.type
_entity.pdbx_description
1 polymer ?
#
loop_
_entity_poly.entity_id
_entity_poly.type
_entity_poly.pdbx_seq_one_letter_code
_entity_poly.pdbx_strand_id
1 'polypeptide(L)'
;MYPGTDYAGQVHIANVGIGPESFLGQSPEMYTYDSCEQHLPDRTSSGNKGTFGKALLVAGSNGMAGAAILAARAAYRTGAGMVKVITAEENRQILQQGIPEALYGSCRQLSESMEWADVIAVGPGIGREEQALECLKKVVEKSRKPLVMDADALN
;
A
#
# COMPACT_ATOMS: atom_id res chain seq x y z
N MET A 1 -3.10 -18.87 0.67
CA MET A 1 -3.17 -20.28 1.10
C MET A 1 -3.79 -20.41 2.50
N TYR A 2 -4.27 -19.37 3.00
CA TYR A 2 -5.06 -19.31 4.21
C TYR A 2 -6.45 -19.92 3.94
N PRO A 3 -7.05 -20.80 4.76
CA PRO A 3 -6.56 -21.24 6.07
C PRO A 3 -5.71 -22.51 6.05
N GLY A 4 -5.39 -23.09 4.92
CA GLY A 4 -4.67 -24.35 4.81
C GLY A 4 -3.31 -24.40 5.49
N THR A 5 -2.63 -23.25 5.62
CA THR A 5 -1.33 -23.16 6.31
C THR A 5 -1.38 -23.54 7.78
N ASP A 6 -2.52 -23.34 8.45
CA ASP A 6 -2.69 -23.68 9.87
C ASP A 6 -2.72 -25.20 10.11
N TYR A 7 -2.97 -25.97 9.05
CA TYR A 7 -3.11 -27.42 9.08
C TYR A 7 -2.03 -28.16 8.29
N ALA A 8 -1.20 -27.46 7.53
CA ALA A 8 -0.27 -28.07 6.59
C ALA A 8 1.04 -28.58 7.23
N GLY A 9 1.37 -28.19 8.46
CA GLY A 9 2.66 -28.52 9.06
C GLY A 9 3.84 -28.03 8.22
N GLN A 10 4.87 -28.85 8.06
CA GLN A 10 6.02 -28.52 7.23
C GLN A 10 5.72 -28.84 5.76
N VAL A 11 5.67 -27.80 4.93
CA VAL A 11 5.41 -27.93 3.49
C VAL A 11 6.73 -28.06 2.74
N HIS A 12 6.85 -29.10 1.92
CA HIS A 12 7.98 -29.31 1.02
C HIS A 12 7.50 -29.20 -0.42
N ILE A 13 8.15 -28.35 -1.21
CA ILE A 13 7.88 -28.22 -2.65
C ILE A 13 8.86 -29.11 -3.40
N ALA A 14 8.33 -30.11 -4.12
CA ALA A 14 9.12 -30.98 -4.97
C ALA A 14 8.80 -30.67 -6.45
N ASN A 15 9.83 -30.46 -7.24
CA ASN A 15 9.68 -30.33 -8.69
C ASN A 15 9.42 -31.72 -9.31
N VAL A 16 8.21 -31.86 -9.89
CA VAL A 16 7.76 -33.10 -10.54
C VAL A 16 7.85 -33.06 -12.06
N GLY A 17 8.60 -32.08 -12.61
CA GLY A 17 8.81 -31.94 -14.05
C GLY A 17 7.66 -31.26 -14.80
N ILE A 18 6.72 -30.62 -14.13
CA ILE A 18 5.66 -29.81 -14.74
C ILE A 18 6.23 -28.38 -14.87
N GLY A 19 6.59 -28.00 -16.09
CA GLY A 19 7.13 -26.67 -16.35
C GLY A 19 6.05 -25.58 -16.47
N PRO A 20 6.46 -24.29 -16.45
CA PRO A 20 5.54 -23.16 -16.60
C PRO A 20 4.71 -23.21 -17.89
N GLU A 21 5.24 -23.84 -18.93
CA GLU A 21 4.55 -24.05 -20.21
C GLU A 21 3.27 -24.87 -20.09
N SER A 22 3.14 -25.67 -19.04
CA SER A 22 1.92 -26.45 -18.77
C SER A 22 0.72 -25.60 -18.39
N PHE A 23 0.96 -24.33 -18.04
CA PHE A 23 -0.05 -23.35 -17.64
C PHE A 23 -0.40 -22.36 -18.77
N LEU A 24 -0.03 -22.69 -20.03
CA LEU A 24 -0.32 -21.85 -21.19
C LEU A 24 -1.82 -21.53 -21.28
N GLY A 25 -2.15 -20.24 -21.25
CA GLY A 25 -3.51 -19.73 -21.35
C GLY A 25 -4.22 -19.51 -19.99
N GLN A 26 -3.58 -19.83 -18.87
CA GLN A 26 -4.06 -19.48 -17.53
C GLN A 26 -3.14 -18.46 -16.91
N SER A 27 -3.65 -17.28 -16.57
CA SER A 27 -2.91 -16.36 -15.73
C SER A 27 -2.80 -16.94 -14.32
N PRO A 28 -1.62 -17.00 -13.71
CA PRO A 28 -1.50 -17.42 -12.33
C PRO A 28 -2.29 -16.47 -11.44
N GLU A 29 -3.21 -17.00 -10.66
CA GLU A 29 -3.98 -16.23 -9.67
C GLU A 29 -3.11 -15.85 -8.45
N MET A 30 -1.89 -16.40 -8.37
CA MET A 30 -0.98 -16.19 -7.28
C MET A 30 0.44 -15.94 -7.77
N TYR A 31 1.04 -14.88 -7.26
CA TYR A 31 2.46 -14.57 -7.46
C TYR A 31 3.26 -15.10 -6.27
N THR A 32 4.31 -15.86 -6.54
CA THR A 32 5.28 -16.29 -5.52
C THR A 32 6.50 -15.38 -5.54
N TYR A 33 7.23 -15.34 -4.43
CA TYR A 33 8.49 -14.57 -4.34
C TYR A 33 9.48 -14.93 -5.46
N ASP A 34 9.58 -16.21 -5.79
CA ASP A 34 10.48 -16.73 -6.82
C ASP A 34 10.03 -16.40 -8.25
N SER A 35 8.73 -16.15 -8.46
CA SER A 35 8.18 -15.77 -9.76
C SER A 35 8.17 -14.25 -10.00
N CYS A 36 8.35 -13.47 -8.93
CA CYS A 36 8.52 -12.04 -9.01
C CYS A 36 9.99 -11.75 -9.28
N GLU A 37 10.38 -11.63 -10.54
CA GLU A 37 11.57 -10.86 -10.88
C GLU A 37 11.36 -9.45 -10.34
N GLN A 38 11.95 -9.17 -9.17
CA GLN A 38 11.84 -7.87 -8.52
C GLN A 38 12.68 -6.88 -9.30
N HIS A 39 12.12 -6.32 -10.35
CA HIS A 39 12.68 -5.15 -10.99
C HIS A 39 12.42 -3.93 -10.10
N LEU A 40 13.25 -3.75 -9.08
CA LEU A 40 13.30 -2.47 -8.41
C LEU A 40 13.81 -1.44 -9.41
N PRO A 41 13.13 -0.30 -9.55
CA PRO A 41 13.59 0.73 -10.48
C PRO A 41 14.98 1.22 -10.10
N ASP A 42 15.86 1.35 -11.09
CA ASP A 42 17.21 1.85 -10.90
C ASP A 42 17.18 3.26 -10.32
N ARG A 43 17.92 3.44 -9.22
CA ARG A 43 18.07 4.75 -8.59
C ARG A 43 19.28 5.45 -9.18
N THR A 44 19.03 6.50 -9.94
CA THR A 44 20.13 7.35 -10.43
C THR A 44 20.78 8.12 -9.29
N SER A 45 22.09 8.22 -9.28
CA SER A 45 22.86 8.95 -8.26
C SER A 45 22.53 10.45 -8.23
N SER A 46 22.01 11.00 -9.32
CA SER A 46 21.58 12.40 -9.44
C SER A 46 20.10 12.63 -9.08
N GLY A 47 19.36 11.57 -8.72
CA GLY A 47 17.94 11.66 -8.38
C GLY A 47 17.71 12.38 -7.04
N ASN A 48 16.60 13.10 -6.95
CA ASN A 48 16.11 13.71 -5.73
C ASN A 48 14.76 13.11 -5.30
N LYS A 49 14.28 13.50 -4.12
CA LYS A 49 13.01 12.97 -3.58
C LYS A 49 11.80 13.11 -4.52
N GLY A 50 11.79 14.13 -5.39
CA GLY A 50 10.72 14.32 -6.37
C GLY A 50 10.80 13.35 -7.54
N THR A 51 12.02 12.87 -7.89
CA THR A 51 12.26 11.94 -8.98
C THR A 51 11.74 10.53 -8.68
N PHE A 52 11.73 10.15 -7.40
CA PHE A 52 11.39 8.79 -6.96
C PHE A 52 9.91 8.59 -6.61
N GLY A 53 9.06 9.50 -7.11
CA GLY A 53 7.61 9.38 -7.01
C GLY A 53 7.01 9.80 -5.66
N LYS A 54 5.71 10.06 -5.70
CA LYS A 54 4.90 10.56 -4.59
C LYS A 54 3.79 9.57 -4.29
N ALA A 55 3.82 8.95 -3.13
CA ALA A 55 2.78 8.04 -2.68
C ALA A 55 1.81 8.75 -1.72
N LEU A 56 0.53 8.63 -2.00
CA LEU A 56 -0.53 9.01 -1.08
C LEU A 56 -1.06 7.75 -0.39
N LEU A 57 -1.07 7.75 0.92
CA LEU A 57 -1.67 6.70 1.73
C LEU A 57 -2.90 7.23 2.44
N VAL A 58 -4.02 6.53 2.33
CA VAL A 58 -5.22 6.78 3.13
C VAL A 58 -5.33 5.62 4.11
N ALA A 59 -4.87 5.84 5.34
CA ALA A 59 -4.64 4.78 6.31
C ALA A 59 -4.76 5.30 7.76
N GLY A 60 -5.17 4.44 8.67
CA GLY A 60 -5.21 4.73 10.10
C GLY A 60 -6.42 5.56 10.52
N SER A 61 -7.40 4.92 11.14
CA SER A 61 -8.47 5.58 11.91
C SER A 61 -7.98 5.95 13.32
N ASN A 62 -8.85 6.56 14.09
CA ASN A 62 -8.58 6.83 15.52
C ASN A 62 -8.21 5.52 16.25
N GLY A 63 -7.09 5.53 16.95
CA GLY A 63 -6.53 4.36 17.64
C GLY A 63 -5.74 3.39 16.75
N MET A 64 -5.68 3.62 15.42
CA MET A 64 -4.96 2.76 14.46
C MET A 64 -3.80 3.47 13.74
N ALA A 65 -3.14 4.40 14.42
CA ALA A 65 -1.97 5.11 13.90
C ALA A 65 -0.84 4.18 13.44
N GLY A 66 -0.71 3.01 14.08
CA GLY A 66 0.30 2.01 13.74
C GLY A 66 0.18 1.51 12.30
N ALA A 67 -1.03 1.30 11.80
CA ALA A 67 -1.28 0.88 10.42
C ALA A 67 -0.77 1.94 9.41
N ALA A 68 -1.05 3.21 9.68
CA ALA A 68 -0.56 4.33 8.87
C ALA A 68 0.98 4.42 8.87
N ILE A 69 1.61 4.26 10.04
CA ILE A 69 3.07 4.28 10.18
C ILE A 69 3.72 3.12 9.42
N LEU A 70 3.19 1.90 9.57
CA LEU A 70 3.72 0.72 8.89
C LEU A 70 3.61 0.83 7.37
N ALA A 71 2.47 1.29 6.86
CA ALA A 71 2.26 1.53 5.44
C ALA A 71 3.24 2.61 4.90
N ALA A 72 3.41 3.71 5.63
CA ALA A 72 4.34 4.76 5.22
C ALA A 72 5.81 4.30 5.24
N ARG A 73 6.21 3.55 6.27
CA ARG A 73 7.55 2.95 6.32
C ARG A 73 7.79 1.97 5.19
N ALA A 74 6.80 1.14 4.85
CA ALA A 74 6.88 0.24 3.71
C ALA A 74 7.08 1.01 2.41
N ALA A 75 6.30 2.06 2.16
CA ALA A 75 6.44 2.90 0.97
C ALA A 75 7.84 3.52 0.85
N TYR A 76 8.41 4.05 1.94
CA TYR A 76 9.78 4.57 1.91
C TYR A 76 10.82 3.47 1.69
N ARG A 77 10.66 2.30 2.31
CA ARG A 77 11.60 1.18 2.15
C ARG A 77 11.61 0.62 0.74
N THR A 78 10.48 0.66 0.04
CA THR A 78 10.38 0.28 -1.37
C THR A 78 10.87 1.36 -2.33
N GLY A 79 11.20 2.54 -1.81
CA GLY A 79 11.88 3.57 -2.59
C GLY A 79 11.06 4.80 -2.94
N ALA A 80 9.86 4.98 -2.42
CA ALA A 80 9.09 6.20 -2.63
C ALA A 80 9.88 7.44 -2.20
N GLY A 81 9.89 8.47 -3.04
CA GLY A 81 10.62 9.71 -2.76
C GLY A 81 9.92 10.60 -1.75
N MET A 82 8.59 10.63 -1.78
CA MET A 82 7.75 11.35 -0.83
C MET A 82 6.51 10.54 -0.51
N VAL A 83 6.11 10.57 0.76
CA VAL A 83 4.89 9.91 1.23
C VAL A 83 4.03 10.93 1.97
N LYS A 84 2.76 11.02 1.59
CA LYS A 84 1.74 11.77 2.33
C LYS A 84 0.72 10.78 2.88
N VAL A 85 0.35 10.94 4.14
CA VAL A 85 -0.63 10.09 4.81
C VAL A 85 -1.86 10.90 5.19
N ILE A 86 -3.00 10.53 4.64
CA ILE A 86 -4.30 10.97 5.12
C ILE A 86 -4.73 10.02 6.22
N THR A 87 -4.88 10.53 7.41
CA THR A 87 -5.24 9.78 8.61
C THR A 87 -6.10 10.62 9.55
N ALA A 88 -6.65 10.02 10.59
CA ALA A 88 -7.39 10.73 11.60
C ALA A 88 -6.53 11.83 12.27
N GLU A 89 -7.16 12.96 12.64
CA GLU A 89 -6.46 14.11 13.24
C GLU A 89 -5.70 13.73 14.50
N GLU A 90 -6.26 12.84 15.31
CA GLU A 90 -5.68 12.34 16.54
C GLU A 90 -4.35 11.61 16.32
N ASN A 91 -4.16 11.05 15.14
CA ASN A 91 -2.94 10.33 14.78
C ASN A 91 -1.80 11.25 14.34
N ARG A 92 -2.05 12.55 14.15
CA ARG A 92 -1.07 13.51 13.62
C ARG A 92 0.25 13.50 14.38
N GLN A 93 0.20 13.64 15.70
CA GLN A 93 1.42 13.66 16.52
C GLN A 93 2.13 12.31 16.50
N ILE A 94 1.36 11.23 16.60
CA ILE A 94 1.89 9.86 16.58
C ILE A 94 2.59 9.57 15.25
N LEU A 95 1.96 9.97 14.14
CA LEU A 95 2.54 9.83 12.79
C LEU A 95 3.86 10.60 12.67
N GLN A 96 3.86 11.89 13.06
CA GLN A 96 5.04 12.76 12.92
C GLN A 96 6.19 12.37 13.85
N GLN A 97 5.90 11.74 14.98
CA GLN A 97 6.92 11.15 15.85
C GLN A 97 7.42 9.81 15.32
N GLY A 98 6.51 8.98 14.80
CA GLY A 98 6.82 7.63 14.32
C GLY A 98 7.53 7.61 12.97
N ILE A 99 7.27 8.60 12.11
CA ILE A 99 7.84 8.73 10.77
C ILE A 99 7.89 10.21 10.35
N PRO A 100 8.88 10.96 10.84
CA PRO A 100 8.96 12.41 10.64
C PRO A 100 9.11 12.82 9.16
N GLU A 101 9.53 11.93 8.29
CA GLU A 101 9.66 12.16 6.85
C GLU A 101 8.31 12.22 6.14
N ALA A 102 7.26 11.59 6.69
CA ALA A 102 5.95 11.54 6.08
C ALA A 102 5.17 12.86 6.28
N LEU A 103 4.53 13.30 5.22
CA LEU A 103 3.62 14.44 5.27
C LEU A 103 2.27 13.98 5.85
N TYR A 104 1.76 14.72 6.81
CA TYR A 104 0.41 14.54 7.32
C TYR A 104 -0.62 15.29 6.46
N GLY A 105 -1.80 14.71 6.29
CA GLY A 105 -2.98 15.35 5.76
C GLY A 105 -4.27 14.82 6.41
N SER A 106 -5.29 15.64 6.43
CA SER A 106 -6.64 15.25 6.86
C SER A 106 -7.51 14.87 5.66
N CYS A 107 -8.66 14.23 5.92
CA CYS A 107 -9.64 13.88 4.87
C CYS A 107 -10.14 15.10 4.08
N ARG A 108 -10.13 16.31 4.67
CA ARG A 108 -10.47 17.56 3.97
C ARG A 108 -9.51 17.89 2.84
N GLN A 109 -8.27 17.46 2.95
CA GLN A 109 -7.20 17.68 1.95
C GLN A 109 -7.07 16.53 0.95
N LEU A 110 -8.00 15.57 0.97
CA LEU A 110 -7.89 14.35 0.16
C LEU A 110 -7.83 14.68 -1.35
N SER A 111 -8.69 15.54 -1.86
CA SER A 111 -8.74 15.87 -3.29
C SER A 111 -7.43 16.49 -3.80
N GLU A 112 -6.92 17.49 -3.09
CA GLU A 112 -5.62 18.10 -3.39
C GLU A 112 -4.47 17.07 -3.29
N SER A 113 -4.54 16.20 -2.30
CA SER A 113 -3.52 15.17 -2.08
C SER A 113 -3.53 14.10 -3.17
N MET A 114 -4.70 13.76 -3.73
CA MET A 114 -4.80 12.86 -4.88
C MET A 114 -4.19 13.47 -6.15
N GLU A 115 -4.36 14.76 -6.37
CA GLU A 115 -3.72 15.47 -7.50
C GLU A 115 -2.20 15.49 -7.36
N TRP A 116 -1.71 15.70 -6.13
CA TRP A 116 -0.29 15.74 -5.82
C TRP A 116 0.40 14.39 -6.02
N ALA A 117 -0.30 13.27 -5.82
CA ALA A 117 0.26 11.93 -5.81
C ALA A 117 0.49 11.35 -7.22
N ASP A 118 1.45 10.44 -7.34
CA ASP A 118 1.66 9.60 -8.52
C ASP A 118 0.97 8.24 -8.37
N VAL A 119 0.84 7.75 -7.13
CA VAL A 119 0.17 6.50 -6.75
C VAL A 119 -0.59 6.67 -5.45
N ILE A 120 -1.68 5.95 -5.30
CA ILE A 120 -2.52 5.98 -4.10
C ILE A 120 -2.63 4.56 -3.53
N ALA A 121 -2.51 4.43 -2.21
CA ALA A 121 -2.89 3.23 -1.50
C ALA A 121 -3.92 3.60 -0.42
N VAL A 122 -4.96 2.77 -0.30
CA VAL A 122 -6.06 3.01 0.64
C VAL A 122 -6.45 1.71 1.33
N GLY A 123 -6.73 1.80 2.63
CA GLY A 123 -7.34 0.71 3.38
C GLY A 123 -6.69 0.35 4.70
N PRO A 124 -5.36 0.30 4.84
CA PRO A 124 -4.77 -0.16 6.09
C PRO A 124 -5.27 0.62 7.31
N GLY A 125 -6.11 -0.02 8.13
CA GLY A 125 -6.64 0.53 9.38
C GLY A 125 -7.50 1.79 9.24
N ILE A 126 -8.17 2.01 8.11
CA ILE A 126 -9.07 3.17 7.95
C ILE A 126 -10.38 3.01 8.74
N GLY A 127 -10.72 1.79 9.15
CA GLY A 127 -11.98 1.49 9.82
C GLY A 127 -13.19 1.49 8.88
N ARG A 128 -14.38 1.44 9.50
CA ARG A 128 -15.66 1.37 8.78
C ARG A 128 -16.60 2.52 9.16
N GLU A 129 -16.08 3.56 9.79
CA GLU A 129 -16.85 4.74 10.14
C GLU A 129 -17.23 5.53 8.89
N GLU A 130 -18.29 6.30 8.98
CA GLU A 130 -18.85 7.08 7.87
C GLU A 130 -17.78 7.93 7.15
N GLN A 131 -16.91 8.58 7.91
CA GLN A 131 -15.83 9.40 7.35
C GLN A 131 -14.81 8.55 6.56
N ALA A 132 -14.50 7.34 7.01
CA ALA A 132 -13.62 6.41 6.30
C ALA A 132 -14.23 5.96 4.98
N LEU A 133 -15.52 5.61 5.01
CA LEU A 133 -16.28 5.23 3.81
C LEU A 133 -16.39 6.37 2.80
N GLU A 134 -16.62 7.61 3.26
CA GLU A 134 -16.60 8.78 2.38
C GLU A 134 -15.23 9.00 1.73
N CYS A 135 -14.14 8.87 2.50
CA CYS A 135 -12.80 8.97 1.96
C CYS A 135 -12.52 7.88 0.93
N LEU A 136 -12.86 6.62 1.23
CA LEU A 136 -12.71 5.49 0.33
C LEU A 136 -13.51 5.71 -0.97
N LYS A 137 -14.77 6.09 -0.86
CA LYS A 137 -15.64 6.38 -2.01
C LYS A 137 -15.05 7.46 -2.91
N LYS A 138 -14.56 8.56 -2.31
CA LYS A 138 -13.90 9.64 -3.07
C LYS A 138 -12.64 9.14 -3.80
N VAL A 139 -11.83 8.29 -3.17
CA VAL A 139 -10.65 7.73 -3.80
C VAL A 139 -11.04 6.86 -5.00
N VAL A 140 -11.98 5.92 -4.82
CA VAL A 140 -12.40 4.99 -5.86
C VAL A 140 -13.06 5.71 -7.04
N GLU A 141 -13.96 6.65 -6.77
CA GLU A 141 -14.72 7.34 -7.82
C GLU A 141 -13.90 8.40 -8.59
N LYS A 142 -12.97 9.06 -7.92
CA LYS A 142 -12.29 10.25 -8.48
C LYS A 142 -10.84 10.04 -8.82
N SER A 143 -10.19 8.97 -8.31
CA SER A 143 -8.80 8.73 -8.64
C SER A 143 -8.65 8.31 -10.10
N ARG A 144 -7.67 8.92 -10.76
CA ARG A 144 -7.18 8.50 -12.09
C ARG A 144 -5.74 8.00 -12.02
N LYS A 145 -5.24 7.80 -10.80
CA LYS A 145 -3.88 7.32 -10.53
C LYS A 145 -3.91 5.82 -10.27
N PRO A 146 -2.80 5.12 -10.46
CA PRO A 146 -2.67 3.74 -9.99
C PRO A 146 -3.11 3.64 -8.52
N LEU A 147 -3.95 2.66 -8.23
CA LEU A 147 -4.59 2.49 -6.93
C LEU A 147 -4.32 1.09 -6.37
N VAL A 148 -3.85 1.04 -5.13
CA VAL A 148 -3.75 -0.18 -4.33
C VAL A 148 -4.82 -0.13 -3.25
N MET A 149 -5.64 -1.16 -3.17
CA MET A 149 -6.68 -1.32 -2.15
C MET A 149 -6.35 -2.52 -1.27
N ASP A 150 -6.41 -2.36 0.03
CA ASP A 150 -6.07 -3.42 0.99
C ASP A 150 -6.93 -3.32 2.26
N ALA A 151 -6.95 -4.41 3.03
CA ALA A 151 -7.58 -4.47 4.35
C ALA A 151 -9.02 -3.90 4.34
N ASP A 152 -9.30 -2.87 5.16
CA ASP A 152 -10.64 -2.31 5.33
C ASP A 152 -11.26 -1.74 4.03
N ALA A 153 -10.44 -1.41 3.03
CA ALA A 153 -10.95 -0.95 1.73
C ALA A 153 -11.58 -2.05 0.88
N LEU A 154 -11.39 -3.31 1.25
CA LEU A 154 -11.93 -4.48 0.54
C LEU A 154 -13.17 -5.09 1.23
N ASN A 155 -13.64 -4.49 2.32
CA ASN A 155 -14.75 -5.03 3.13
C ASN A 155 -16.08 -4.31 2.89
#